data_5c47a8cd07992ac0fe515e88a4a6890c
#
_entry.id   5c47a8cd07992ac0fe515e88a4a6890c
#
_cell.length_a   1.000
_cell.length_b   1.000
_cell.length_c   1.000
_cell.angle_alpha   90.00
_cell.angle_beta   90.00
_cell.angle_gamma   90.00
#
_symmetry.space_group_name_H-M   'P 1'
#
loop_
_entity.id
_entity.type
_entity.pdbx_description
1 polymer ?
#
loop_
_entity_poly.entity_id
_entity_poly.type
_entity_poly.pdbx_seq_one_letter_code
_entity_poly.pdbx_strand_id
1 'polypeptide(L)'
;WGIADDDIYSKVLKVADEKYKSKQPFFAFVMSTSNHKPYTYENGKIDIPSGSGRPGAVKYADYAIGDLIAKAKTKPWFSNTVFVFIADHCASSAGKDAIDVKNHHIPAFIYNLKSHANENVTKEVSQIDIFPTLFSLFNWKYTSQFYGKDIFDPQYQSRSFVGTYIKLGMKKGEDVSILSDQKKINQYKWIDKNLIDTKIDPIFERSIISNYQTADYLFSNHLLNEK
;
A
#
# COMPACT_ATOMS: atom_id res chain seq x y z
N TRP A 1 -13.59 -19.05 4.26
CA TRP A 1 -13.51 -17.86 3.46
C TRP A 1 -12.03 -17.53 3.17
N GLY A 2 -11.56 -17.81 1.99
CA GLY A 2 -10.16 -17.67 1.63
C GLY A 2 -9.26 -18.80 2.18
N ILE A 3 -7.96 -18.62 1.95
CA ILE A 3 -6.90 -19.51 2.44
C ILE A 3 -6.25 -18.83 3.64
N ALA A 4 -5.90 -19.55 4.69
CA ALA A 4 -5.19 -19.00 5.85
C ALA A 4 -3.82 -18.44 5.43
N ASP A 5 -3.37 -17.37 6.07
CA ASP A 5 -2.17 -16.64 5.64
C ASP A 5 -0.91 -17.52 5.73
N ASP A 6 -0.77 -18.37 6.72
CA ASP A 6 0.38 -19.29 6.84
C ASP A 6 0.39 -20.39 5.75
N ASP A 7 -0.79 -20.83 5.29
CA ASP A 7 -0.91 -21.78 4.18
C ASP A 7 -0.52 -21.13 2.85
N ILE A 8 -1.02 -19.91 2.57
CA ILE A 8 -0.65 -19.22 1.34
C ILE A 8 0.84 -18.89 1.32
N TYR A 9 1.43 -18.51 2.46
CA TYR A 9 2.87 -18.26 2.56
C TYR A 9 3.70 -19.54 2.41
N SER A 10 3.21 -20.67 2.91
CA SER A 10 3.82 -21.97 2.66
C SER A 10 3.83 -22.33 1.16
N LYS A 11 2.76 -22.01 0.45
CA LYS A 11 2.71 -22.13 -1.02
C LYS A 11 3.71 -21.20 -1.71
N VAL A 12 3.82 -19.94 -1.26
CA VAL A 12 4.81 -18.98 -1.79
C VAL A 12 6.23 -19.51 -1.65
N LEU A 13 6.60 -20.03 -0.47
CA LEU A 13 7.92 -20.62 -0.24
C LEU A 13 8.22 -21.78 -1.20
N LYS A 14 7.23 -22.65 -1.43
CA LYS A 14 7.36 -23.78 -2.37
C LYS A 14 7.59 -23.28 -3.80
N VAL A 15 6.80 -22.33 -4.26
CA VAL A 15 6.94 -21.77 -5.62
C VAL A 15 8.29 -21.05 -5.76
N ALA A 16 8.73 -20.32 -4.75
CA ALA A 16 10.04 -19.67 -4.74
C ALA A 16 11.19 -20.70 -4.84
N ASP A 17 11.10 -21.82 -4.11
CA ASP A 17 12.06 -22.92 -4.21
C ASP A 17 12.11 -23.51 -5.63
N GLU A 18 10.96 -23.69 -6.29
CA GLU A 18 10.85 -24.20 -7.66
C GLU A 18 11.49 -23.21 -8.67
N LYS A 19 11.20 -21.90 -8.53
CA LYS A 19 11.79 -20.85 -9.37
C LYS A 19 13.29 -20.74 -9.20
N TYR A 20 13.76 -20.80 -7.97
CA TYR A 20 15.20 -20.79 -7.68
C TYR A 20 15.91 -22.00 -8.31
N LYS A 21 15.36 -23.22 -8.19
CA LYS A 21 15.93 -24.43 -8.82
C LYS A 21 16.01 -24.30 -10.33
N SER A 22 15.03 -23.69 -10.97
CA SER A 22 15.01 -23.41 -12.41
C SER A 22 15.80 -22.16 -12.81
N LYS A 23 16.49 -21.49 -11.86
CA LYS A 23 17.27 -20.27 -12.10
C LYS A 23 16.46 -19.14 -12.73
N GLN A 24 15.17 -19.07 -12.44
CA GLN A 24 14.28 -18.03 -12.93
C GLN A 24 14.11 -16.92 -11.86
N PRO A 25 14.33 -15.65 -12.21
CA PRO A 25 13.87 -14.57 -11.35
C PRO A 25 12.35 -14.61 -11.24
N PHE A 26 11.81 -14.17 -10.10
CA PHE A 26 10.38 -14.18 -9.88
C PHE A 26 9.90 -12.92 -9.14
N PHE A 27 8.68 -12.57 -9.40
CA PHE A 27 7.89 -11.65 -8.62
C PHE A 27 6.65 -12.40 -8.12
N ALA A 28 6.37 -12.28 -6.83
CA ALA A 28 5.19 -12.88 -6.22
C ALA A 28 4.34 -11.79 -5.58
N PHE A 29 3.14 -11.57 -6.10
CA PHE A 29 2.11 -10.78 -5.44
C PHE A 29 1.22 -11.70 -4.63
N VAL A 30 1.09 -11.42 -3.33
CA VAL A 30 0.35 -12.26 -2.39
C VAL A 30 -0.66 -11.40 -1.65
N MET A 31 -1.94 -11.70 -1.80
CA MET A 31 -3.01 -11.07 -1.05
C MET A 31 -3.38 -11.96 0.13
N SER A 32 -3.08 -11.51 1.36
CA SER A 32 -3.47 -12.18 2.59
C SER A 32 -4.93 -11.87 2.93
N THR A 33 -5.61 -12.77 3.64
CA THR A 33 -7.05 -12.64 3.90
C THR A 33 -7.45 -12.87 5.36
N SER A 34 -6.55 -13.36 6.21
CA SER A 34 -6.90 -13.75 7.59
C SER A 34 -7.31 -12.56 8.46
N ASN A 35 -6.90 -11.34 8.14
CA ASN A 35 -7.33 -10.12 8.83
C ASN A 35 -8.68 -9.57 8.32
N HIS A 36 -9.44 -10.38 7.57
CA HIS A 36 -10.78 -10.06 7.09
C HIS A 36 -11.85 -10.84 7.86
N LYS A 37 -13.08 -10.33 7.95
CA LYS A 37 -14.23 -11.09 8.49
C LYS A 37 -14.38 -12.42 7.74
N PRO A 38 -14.65 -13.53 8.42
CA PRO A 38 -15.08 -13.67 9.81
C PRO A 38 -13.95 -13.76 10.85
N TYR A 39 -12.70 -13.42 10.54
CA TYR A 39 -11.55 -13.44 11.46
C TYR A 39 -11.21 -14.84 11.97
N THR A 40 -11.24 -15.81 11.06
CA THR A 40 -10.98 -17.22 11.38
C THR A 40 -9.59 -17.64 10.90
N TYR A 41 -8.94 -18.46 11.70
CA TYR A 41 -7.63 -19.05 11.46
C TYR A 41 -7.52 -20.38 12.23
N GLU A 42 -6.46 -21.16 12.01
CA GLU A 42 -6.24 -22.41 12.73
C GLU A 42 -5.97 -22.15 14.22
N ASN A 43 -6.69 -22.86 15.10
CA ASN A 43 -6.46 -22.75 16.53
C ASN A 43 -5.08 -23.33 16.92
N GLY A 44 -4.49 -22.78 17.99
CA GLY A 44 -3.21 -23.22 18.51
C GLY A 44 -1.98 -22.58 17.87
N LYS A 45 -2.16 -21.76 16.83
CA LYS A 45 -1.07 -20.96 16.23
C LYS A 45 -0.71 -19.75 17.07
N ILE A 46 -1.69 -19.19 17.75
CA ILE A 46 -1.56 -18.06 18.68
C ILE A 46 -2.41 -18.33 19.92
N ASP A 47 -2.21 -17.54 20.96
CA ASP A 47 -2.92 -17.64 22.25
C ASP A 47 -4.35 -17.08 22.25
N ILE A 48 -4.80 -16.48 21.15
CA ILE A 48 -6.17 -15.97 20.98
C ILE A 48 -6.97 -17.00 20.17
N PRO A 49 -8.15 -17.46 20.63
CA PRO A 49 -8.97 -18.39 19.87
C PRO A 49 -9.48 -17.80 18.54
N SER A 50 -9.54 -18.64 17.52
CA SER A 50 -10.11 -18.28 16.20
C SER A 50 -11.55 -17.78 16.34
N GLY A 51 -11.92 -16.78 15.58
CA GLY A 51 -13.24 -16.17 15.62
C GLY A 51 -13.49 -15.21 16.78
N SER A 52 -12.50 -14.95 17.65
CA SER A 52 -12.61 -13.97 18.75
C SER A 52 -12.63 -12.51 18.30
N GLY A 53 -12.59 -12.27 16.99
CA GLY A 53 -12.63 -10.93 16.40
C GLY A 53 -11.27 -10.44 15.89
N ARG A 54 -11.24 -9.17 15.56
CA ARG A 54 -10.11 -8.56 14.87
C ARG A 54 -8.75 -8.61 15.59
N PRO A 55 -8.65 -8.39 16.92
CA PRO A 55 -7.35 -8.47 17.60
C PRO A 55 -6.65 -9.83 17.40
N GLY A 56 -7.40 -10.93 17.43
CA GLY A 56 -6.88 -12.26 17.13
C GLY A 56 -6.41 -12.37 15.67
N ALA A 57 -7.20 -11.86 14.72
CA ALA A 57 -6.85 -11.88 13.30
C ALA A 57 -5.58 -11.09 12.99
N VAL A 58 -5.40 -9.91 13.60
CA VAL A 58 -4.18 -9.11 13.46
C VAL A 58 -2.98 -9.85 14.02
N LYS A 59 -3.10 -10.43 15.23
CA LYS A 59 -2.02 -11.20 15.84
C LYS A 59 -1.66 -12.44 15.01
N TYR A 60 -2.65 -13.09 14.43
CA TYR A 60 -2.41 -14.23 13.55
C TYR A 60 -1.72 -13.84 12.24
N ALA A 61 -2.12 -12.73 11.62
CA ALA A 61 -1.44 -12.22 10.42
C ALA A 61 0.03 -11.86 10.71
N ASP A 62 0.32 -11.24 11.86
CA ASP A 62 1.69 -10.98 12.31
C ASP A 62 2.48 -12.27 12.53
N TYR A 63 1.89 -13.27 13.22
CA TYR A 63 2.47 -14.59 13.36
C TYR A 63 2.81 -15.23 12.01
N ALA A 64 1.89 -15.20 11.06
CA ALA A 64 2.08 -15.80 9.74
C ALA A 64 3.21 -15.13 8.93
N ILE A 65 3.34 -13.80 9.02
CA ILE A 65 4.46 -13.06 8.44
C ILE A 65 5.78 -13.45 9.12
N GLY A 66 5.79 -13.53 10.44
CA GLY A 66 6.96 -13.97 11.20
C GLY A 66 7.42 -15.37 10.82
N ASP A 67 6.50 -16.31 10.68
CA ASP A 67 6.75 -17.70 10.24
C ASP A 67 7.28 -17.74 8.80
N LEU A 68 6.68 -16.97 7.87
CA LEU A 68 7.17 -16.82 6.50
C LEU A 68 8.65 -16.39 6.49
N ILE A 69 8.97 -15.33 7.22
CA ILE A 69 10.34 -14.79 7.24
C ILE A 69 11.32 -15.77 7.91
N ALA A 70 10.90 -16.43 9.01
CA ALA A 70 11.74 -17.44 9.68
C ALA A 70 12.06 -18.61 8.75
N LYS A 71 11.10 -19.12 8.03
CA LYS A 71 11.28 -20.18 7.02
C LYS A 71 12.09 -19.71 5.81
N ALA A 72 11.82 -18.51 5.31
CA ALA A 72 12.55 -17.94 4.19
C ALA A 72 14.04 -17.75 4.49
N LYS A 73 14.41 -17.36 5.70
CA LYS A 73 15.82 -17.23 6.13
C LYS A 73 16.66 -18.50 5.97
N THR A 74 16.02 -19.65 5.97
CA THR A 74 16.72 -20.93 5.77
C THR A 74 16.93 -21.29 4.29
N LYS A 75 16.42 -20.48 3.37
CA LYS A 75 16.42 -20.74 1.93
C LYS A 75 17.63 -20.12 1.21
N PRO A 76 18.21 -20.81 0.22
CA PRO A 76 19.36 -20.27 -0.50
C PRO A 76 19.08 -19.00 -1.30
N TRP A 77 17.84 -18.74 -1.65
CA TRP A 77 17.42 -17.55 -2.38
C TRP A 77 17.14 -16.33 -1.48
N PHE A 78 17.07 -16.51 -0.16
CA PHE A 78 16.71 -15.44 0.78
C PHE A 78 17.60 -14.20 0.63
N SER A 79 18.93 -14.39 0.53
CA SER A 79 19.87 -13.27 0.43
C SER A 79 19.72 -12.41 -0.82
N ASN A 80 18.96 -12.90 -1.82
CA ASN A 80 18.67 -12.20 -3.08
C ASN A 80 17.18 -11.94 -3.27
N THR A 81 16.43 -11.87 -2.18
CA THR A 81 14.99 -11.61 -2.22
C THR A 81 14.64 -10.47 -1.29
N VAL A 82 13.88 -9.51 -1.80
CA VAL A 82 13.31 -8.40 -1.05
C VAL A 82 11.84 -8.67 -0.81
N PHE A 83 11.38 -8.44 0.40
CA PHE A 83 9.99 -8.58 0.81
C PHE A 83 9.38 -7.20 1.00
N VAL A 84 8.22 -6.98 0.42
CA VAL A 84 7.45 -5.74 0.57
C VAL A 84 6.13 -6.07 1.23
N PHE A 85 5.87 -5.46 2.37
CA PHE A 85 4.62 -5.61 3.09
C PHE A 85 3.90 -4.28 3.08
N ILE A 86 2.67 -4.29 2.62
CA ILE A 86 1.84 -3.10 2.56
C ILE A 86 0.38 -3.48 2.80
N ALA A 87 -0.31 -2.70 3.64
CA ALA A 87 -1.75 -2.85 3.76
C ALA A 87 -2.45 -2.31 2.51
N ASP A 88 -3.51 -2.96 2.09
CA ASP A 88 -4.37 -2.51 0.99
C ASP A 88 -5.19 -1.28 1.39
N HIS A 89 -5.75 -1.28 2.61
CA HIS A 89 -6.50 -0.18 3.21
C HIS A 89 -6.57 -0.31 4.74
N CYS A 90 -7.03 0.72 5.42
CA CYS A 90 -7.36 0.66 6.83
C CYS A 90 -8.70 -0.05 7.09
N ALA A 91 -8.85 -0.56 8.30
CA ALA A 91 -10.00 -1.34 8.72
C ALA A 91 -11.36 -0.68 8.60
N SER A 92 -11.44 0.60 8.67
CA SER A 92 -12.70 1.35 8.80
C SER A 92 -12.87 2.38 7.68
N SER A 93 -12.16 2.23 6.57
CA SER A 93 -12.21 3.15 5.44
C SER A 93 -13.40 2.89 4.51
N ALA A 94 -13.85 1.64 4.40
CA ALA A 94 -14.93 1.28 3.47
C ALA A 94 -16.32 1.76 3.92
N GLY A 95 -17.14 2.17 2.95
CA GLY A 95 -18.56 2.49 3.18
C GLY A 95 -18.85 3.83 3.85
N LYS A 96 -17.88 4.72 3.95
CA LYS A 96 -18.08 6.07 4.48
C LYS A 96 -18.27 7.08 3.36
N ASP A 97 -19.21 7.99 3.54
CA ASP A 97 -19.47 9.09 2.60
C ASP A 97 -18.44 10.23 2.75
N ALA A 98 -17.92 10.45 3.96
CA ALA A 98 -16.90 11.45 4.23
C ALA A 98 -15.50 10.84 4.20
N ILE A 99 -14.54 11.59 3.66
CA ILE A 99 -13.14 11.19 3.71
C ILE A 99 -12.63 11.37 5.14
N ASP A 100 -12.19 10.27 5.74
CA ASP A 100 -11.52 10.24 7.04
C ASP A 100 -10.02 10.05 6.79
N VAL A 101 -9.28 11.15 6.78
CA VAL A 101 -7.84 11.17 6.48
C VAL A 101 -7.06 10.21 7.38
N LYS A 102 -7.41 10.12 8.67
CA LYS A 102 -6.75 9.23 9.61
C LYS A 102 -6.85 7.76 9.21
N ASN A 103 -8.01 7.35 8.69
CA ASN A 103 -8.27 5.97 8.30
C ASN A 103 -7.76 5.63 6.88
N HIS A 104 -6.95 6.51 6.27
CA HIS A 104 -6.22 6.23 5.04
C HIS A 104 -4.71 6.07 5.28
N HIS A 105 -4.25 6.22 6.51
CA HIS A 105 -2.85 6.01 6.86
C HIS A 105 -2.59 4.52 7.08
N ILE A 106 -1.92 3.88 6.13
CA ILE A 106 -1.60 2.45 6.13
C ILE A 106 -0.12 2.20 6.39
N PRO A 107 0.25 1.09 7.04
CA PRO A 107 1.63 0.69 7.19
C PRO A 107 2.18 0.10 5.88
N ALA A 108 3.46 0.40 5.60
CA ALA A 108 4.24 -0.26 4.57
C ALA A 108 5.68 -0.40 5.03
N PHE A 109 6.33 -1.51 4.72
CA PHE A 109 7.76 -1.70 4.97
C PHE A 109 8.41 -2.63 3.95
N ILE A 110 9.69 -2.38 3.71
CA ILE A 110 10.54 -3.17 2.82
C ILE A 110 11.56 -3.90 3.70
N TYR A 111 11.58 -5.20 3.57
CA TYR A 111 12.45 -6.06 4.37
C TYR A 111 13.50 -6.73 3.49
N ASN A 112 14.71 -6.92 4.06
CA ASN A 112 15.86 -7.55 3.42
C ASN A 112 16.45 -6.74 2.24
N LEU A 113 16.27 -5.41 2.26
CA LEU A 113 16.92 -4.50 1.32
C LEU A 113 18.29 -4.08 1.89
N LYS A 114 19.36 -4.47 1.23
CA LYS A 114 20.74 -4.27 1.75
C LYS A 114 21.20 -2.82 1.72
N SER A 115 20.74 -2.03 0.76
CA SER A 115 21.22 -0.67 0.52
C SER A 115 20.63 0.39 1.46
N HIS A 116 19.50 0.11 2.11
CA HIS A 116 18.74 1.07 2.94
C HIS A 116 18.29 0.42 4.24
N ALA A 117 19.21 -0.20 4.96
CA ALA A 117 18.89 -0.86 6.22
C ALA A 117 18.51 0.17 7.30
N ASN A 118 17.39 -0.08 8.00
CA ASN A 118 16.90 0.72 9.13
C ASN A 118 16.54 2.18 8.80
N GLU A 119 16.17 2.47 7.58
CA GLU A 119 15.67 3.79 7.19
C GLU A 119 14.19 3.94 7.55
N ASN A 120 13.84 5.03 8.20
CA ASN A 120 12.46 5.40 8.48
C ASN A 120 12.03 6.53 7.56
N VAL A 121 11.09 6.25 6.65
CA VAL A 121 10.54 7.22 5.73
C VAL A 121 9.40 7.97 6.41
N THR A 122 9.62 9.26 6.71
CA THR A 122 8.64 10.16 7.31
C THR A 122 7.86 11.00 6.30
N LYS A 123 8.25 10.96 5.03
CA LYS A 123 7.56 11.66 3.94
C LYS A 123 6.15 11.12 3.77
N GLU A 124 5.24 12.02 3.42
CA GLU A 124 3.91 11.63 2.95
C GLU A 124 3.99 11.04 1.55
N VAL A 125 3.48 9.83 1.39
CA VAL A 125 3.56 9.04 0.15
C VAL A 125 2.23 8.32 -0.12
N SER A 126 2.05 7.84 -1.33
CA SER A 126 0.90 7.01 -1.72
C SER A 126 1.31 5.60 -2.09
N GLN A 127 0.40 4.64 -2.02
CA GLN A 127 0.61 3.25 -2.46
C GLN A 127 1.17 3.15 -3.88
N ILE A 128 0.73 4.02 -4.78
CA ILE A 128 1.18 4.05 -6.18
C ILE A 128 2.68 4.34 -6.33
N ASP A 129 3.33 4.87 -5.29
CA ASP A 129 4.75 5.21 -5.31
C ASP A 129 5.66 4.01 -4.99
N ILE A 130 5.10 2.89 -4.54
CA ILE A 130 5.87 1.72 -4.09
C ILE A 130 6.73 1.14 -5.22
N PHE A 131 6.14 0.85 -6.38
CA PHE A 131 6.90 0.23 -7.48
C PHE A 131 7.97 1.14 -8.08
N PRO A 132 7.69 2.41 -8.42
CA PRO A 132 8.75 3.33 -8.86
C PRO A 132 9.90 3.44 -7.87
N THR A 133 9.59 3.49 -6.57
CA THR A 133 10.58 3.53 -5.50
C THR A 133 11.42 2.25 -5.44
N LEU A 134 10.77 1.08 -5.49
CA LEU A 134 11.48 -0.20 -5.50
C LEU A 134 12.43 -0.33 -6.69
N PHE A 135 12.00 0.06 -7.89
CA PHE A 135 12.81 -0.04 -9.08
C PHE A 135 14.05 0.89 -9.00
N SER A 136 13.88 2.07 -8.42
CA SER A 136 15.00 2.96 -8.12
C SER A 136 15.97 2.34 -7.10
N LEU A 137 15.45 1.79 -6.01
CA LEU A 137 16.25 1.11 -4.98
C LEU A 137 17.02 -0.11 -5.50
N PHE A 138 16.50 -0.74 -6.58
CA PHE A 138 17.19 -1.83 -7.27
C PHE A 138 18.15 -1.34 -8.37
N ASN A 139 18.26 -0.03 -8.59
CA ASN A 139 19.00 0.56 -9.70
C ASN A 139 18.57 0.03 -11.08
N TRP A 140 17.29 -0.29 -11.23
CA TRP A 140 16.75 -0.76 -12.50
C TRP A 140 16.52 0.42 -13.45
N LYS A 141 16.92 0.23 -14.69
CA LYS A 141 16.56 1.13 -15.78
C LYS A 141 15.31 0.60 -16.45
N TYR A 142 14.27 1.40 -16.50
CA TYR A 142 12.99 1.00 -17.08
C TYR A 142 12.26 2.21 -17.67
N THR A 143 11.37 1.93 -18.61
CA THR A 143 10.35 2.87 -19.08
C THR A 143 9.01 2.39 -18.57
N SER A 144 8.21 3.28 -18.01
CA SER A 144 6.90 2.92 -17.49
C SER A 144 5.88 4.03 -17.68
N GLN A 145 4.61 3.64 -17.61
CA GLN A 145 3.46 4.53 -17.54
C GLN A 145 2.96 4.68 -16.09
N PHE A 146 3.76 4.35 -15.10
CA PHE A 146 3.38 4.47 -13.70
C PHE A 146 3.05 5.92 -13.34
N TYR A 147 1.89 6.10 -12.70
CA TYR A 147 1.47 7.41 -12.21
C TYR A 147 2.22 7.79 -10.92
N GLY A 148 2.60 6.80 -10.12
CA GLY A 148 3.44 6.96 -8.94
C GLY A 148 4.85 7.44 -9.29
N LYS A 149 5.56 7.91 -8.29
CA LYS A 149 6.91 8.46 -8.41
C LYS A 149 7.86 7.81 -7.40
N ASP A 150 9.16 7.83 -7.70
CA ASP A 150 10.18 7.47 -6.73
C ASP A 150 10.21 8.49 -5.59
N ILE A 151 10.00 8.03 -4.37
CA ILE A 151 9.99 8.91 -3.19
C ILE A 151 11.37 9.42 -2.80
N PHE A 152 12.44 8.82 -3.30
CA PHE A 152 13.82 9.26 -3.07
C PHE A 152 14.32 10.22 -4.15
N ASP A 153 13.56 10.44 -5.23
CA ASP A 153 13.88 11.49 -6.20
C ASP A 153 13.91 12.85 -5.49
N PRO A 154 15.00 13.66 -5.66
CA PRO A 154 15.07 15.02 -5.11
C PRO A 154 13.91 15.93 -5.54
N GLN A 155 13.27 15.65 -6.67
CA GLN A 155 12.13 16.42 -7.18
C GLN A 155 10.78 15.87 -6.68
N TYR A 156 10.77 14.80 -5.88
CA TYR A 156 9.53 14.23 -5.37
C TYR A 156 8.77 15.22 -4.50
N GLN A 157 7.52 15.45 -4.85
CA GLN A 157 6.60 16.27 -4.07
C GLN A 157 5.70 15.38 -3.22
N SER A 158 5.89 15.44 -1.90
CA SER A 158 5.10 14.67 -0.94
C SER A 158 3.61 14.96 -1.09
N ARG A 159 2.85 13.91 -1.27
CA ARG A 159 1.38 13.94 -1.35
C ARG A 159 0.81 12.56 -1.10
N SER A 160 -0.45 12.50 -0.71
CA SER A 160 -1.23 11.27 -0.69
C SER A 160 -2.59 11.45 -1.36
N PHE A 161 -3.05 10.39 -2.01
CA PHE A 161 -4.39 10.30 -2.57
C PHE A 161 -5.26 9.46 -1.65
N VAL A 162 -6.45 9.98 -1.37
CA VAL A 162 -7.44 9.36 -0.49
C VAL A 162 -8.80 9.40 -1.18
N GLY A 163 -9.67 8.44 -0.89
CA GLY A 163 -10.96 8.43 -1.57
C GLY A 163 -12.01 7.58 -0.88
N THR A 164 -13.25 7.85 -1.25
CA THR A 164 -14.41 7.02 -0.97
C THR A 164 -15.08 6.65 -2.28
N TYR A 165 -16.25 5.99 -2.25
CA TYR A 165 -17.00 5.68 -3.47
C TYR A 165 -17.46 6.92 -4.24
N ILE A 166 -17.59 8.06 -3.57
CA ILE A 166 -18.20 9.29 -4.13
C ILE A 166 -17.34 10.53 -4.01
N LYS A 167 -16.18 10.44 -3.36
CA LYS A 167 -15.28 11.57 -3.15
C LYS A 167 -13.84 11.18 -3.44
N LEU A 168 -13.11 12.10 -4.05
CA LEU A 168 -11.70 11.98 -4.32
C LEU A 168 -10.95 13.06 -3.54
N GLY A 169 -9.89 12.71 -2.86
CA GLY A 169 -9.13 13.63 -2.04
C GLY A 169 -7.63 13.58 -2.34
N MET A 170 -6.98 14.70 -2.11
CA MET A 170 -5.53 14.82 -2.11
C MET A 170 -5.08 15.56 -0.86
N LYS A 171 -4.11 14.99 -0.18
CA LYS A 171 -3.47 15.63 0.97
C LYS A 171 -2.03 15.99 0.60
N LYS A 172 -1.57 17.14 1.05
CA LYS A 172 -0.21 17.63 0.88
C LYS A 172 0.19 18.40 2.14
N GLY A 173 0.97 17.77 3.01
CA GLY A 173 1.25 18.33 4.33
C GLY A 173 -0.03 18.48 5.16
N GLU A 174 -0.34 19.67 5.60
CA GLU A 174 -1.59 19.95 6.31
C GLU A 174 -2.77 20.24 5.37
N ASP A 175 -2.52 20.53 4.11
CA ASP A 175 -3.58 20.87 3.16
C ASP A 175 -4.29 19.62 2.65
N VAL A 176 -5.62 19.65 2.66
CA VAL A 176 -6.48 18.59 2.13
C VAL A 176 -7.51 19.22 1.19
N SER A 177 -7.57 18.72 -0.03
CA SER A 177 -8.59 19.10 -1.00
C SER A 177 -9.45 17.90 -1.34
N ILE A 178 -10.77 18.09 -1.38
CA ILE A 178 -11.76 17.04 -1.63
C ILE A 178 -12.64 17.45 -2.78
N LEU A 179 -12.66 16.60 -3.82
CA LEU A 179 -13.59 16.68 -4.94
C LEU A 179 -14.83 15.84 -4.60
N SER A 180 -15.99 16.40 -4.78
CA SER A 180 -17.28 15.72 -4.61
C SER A 180 -18.06 15.76 -5.93
N ASP A 181 -19.21 15.13 -5.94
CA ASP A 181 -20.19 15.21 -7.03
C ASP A 181 -20.53 16.66 -7.40
N GLN A 182 -21.14 16.85 -8.56
CA GLN A 182 -21.52 18.17 -9.08
C GLN A 182 -20.38 19.20 -9.15
N LYS A 183 -19.13 18.73 -9.33
CA LYS A 183 -17.92 19.55 -9.42
C LYS A 183 -17.67 20.42 -8.17
N LYS A 184 -18.16 20.00 -7.02
CA LYS A 184 -17.88 20.70 -5.76
C LYS A 184 -16.48 20.38 -5.26
N ILE A 185 -15.80 21.42 -4.79
CA ILE A 185 -14.47 21.33 -4.18
C ILE A 185 -14.55 21.98 -2.81
N ASN A 186 -13.99 21.28 -1.82
CA ASN A 186 -13.77 21.82 -0.49
C ASN A 186 -12.31 21.65 -0.11
N GLN A 187 -11.76 22.63 0.58
CA GLN A 187 -10.41 22.57 1.10
C GLN A 187 -10.39 22.72 2.61
N TYR A 188 -9.45 22.03 3.23
CA TYR A 188 -9.33 21.92 4.67
C TYR A 188 -7.86 22.00 5.07
N LYS A 189 -7.64 22.39 6.33
CA LYS A 189 -6.39 22.10 7.04
C LYS A 189 -6.58 20.85 7.92
N TRP A 190 -5.64 19.94 7.84
CA TRP A 190 -5.56 18.76 8.69
C TRP A 190 -4.73 19.08 9.93
N ILE A 191 -5.39 19.45 11.02
CA ILE A 191 -4.77 19.87 12.28
C ILE A 191 -5.36 19.03 13.42
N ASP A 192 -4.51 18.46 14.26
CA ASP A 192 -4.91 17.65 15.44
C ASP A 192 -5.93 16.55 15.08
N LYS A 193 -5.73 15.88 13.94
CA LYS A 193 -6.60 14.82 13.40
C LYS A 193 -8.02 15.29 13.04
N ASN A 194 -8.20 16.59 12.81
CA ASN A 194 -9.45 17.19 12.37
C ASN A 194 -9.29 17.92 11.05
N LEU A 195 -10.36 17.92 10.25
CA LEU A 195 -10.48 18.75 9.05
C LEU A 195 -11.10 20.09 9.44
N ILE A 196 -10.35 21.16 9.25
CA ILE A 196 -10.80 22.54 9.53
C ILE A 196 -10.99 23.25 8.20
N ASP A 197 -12.17 23.77 7.94
CA ASP A 197 -12.49 24.47 6.71
C ASP A 197 -11.51 25.61 6.45
N THR A 198 -11.10 25.76 5.21
CA THR A 198 -10.23 26.86 4.77
C THR A 198 -10.68 27.44 3.43
N LYS A 199 -10.13 28.60 3.08
CA LYS A 199 -10.37 29.20 1.76
C LYS A 199 -9.74 28.35 0.67
N ILE A 200 -10.40 28.32 -0.49
CA ILE A 200 -9.88 27.64 -1.67
C ILE A 200 -8.56 28.28 -2.13
N ASP A 201 -7.50 27.47 -2.18
CA ASP A 201 -6.28 27.79 -2.90
C ASP A 201 -6.43 27.32 -4.35
N PRO A 202 -6.46 28.23 -5.34
CA PRO A 202 -6.65 27.85 -6.75
C PRO A 202 -5.50 27.01 -7.33
N ILE A 203 -4.30 27.08 -6.74
CA ILE A 203 -3.16 26.26 -7.20
C ILE A 203 -3.35 24.84 -6.75
N PHE A 204 -3.74 24.63 -5.49
CA PHE A 204 -4.02 23.29 -4.95
C PHE A 204 -5.27 22.67 -5.58
N GLU A 205 -6.30 23.49 -5.85
CA GLU A 205 -7.48 23.09 -6.62
C GLU A 205 -7.11 22.53 -8.00
N ARG A 206 -6.35 23.28 -8.79
CA ARG A 206 -5.88 22.80 -10.10
C ARG A 206 -5.03 21.54 -9.98
N SER A 207 -4.22 21.44 -8.94
CA SER A 207 -3.36 20.27 -8.71
C SER A 207 -4.19 19.00 -8.51
N ILE A 208 -5.20 19.01 -7.64
CA ILE A 208 -6.03 17.82 -7.43
C ILE A 208 -6.84 17.47 -8.68
N ILE A 209 -7.45 18.46 -9.35
CA ILE A 209 -8.23 18.23 -10.56
C ILE A 209 -7.34 17.60 -11.64
N SER A 210 -6.19 18.18 -11.92
CA SER A 210 -5.28 17.69 -12.96
C SER A 210 -4.78 16.27 -12.67
N ASN A 211 -4.48 15.95 -11.41
CA ASN A 211 -4.04 14.60 -11.04
C ASN A 211 -5.11 13.55 -11.36
N TYR A 212 -6.35 13.75 -10.90
CA TYR A 212 -7.43 12.78 -11.14
C TYR A 212 -7.87 12.74 -12.61
N GLN A 213 -7.99 13.88 -13.28
CA GLN A 213 -8.32 13.90 -14.70
C GLN A 213 -7.28 13.25 -15.57
N THR A 214 -5.98 13.47 -15.28
CA THR A 214 -4.91 12.82 -16.02
C THR A 214 -4.92 11.31 -15.80
N ALA A 215 -5.12 10.85 -14.57
CA ALA A 215 -5.20 9.42 -14.27
C ALA A 215 -6.38 8.76 -15.00
N ASP A 216 -7.56 9.39 -14.95
CA ASP A 216 -8.76 8.93 -15.66
C ASP A 216 -8.54 8.90 -17.17
N TYR A 217 -7.97 9.97 -17.74
CA TYR A 217 -7.66 10.05 -19.17
C TYR A 217 -6.72 8.93 -19.62
N LEU A 218 -5.64 8.70 -18.87
CA LEU A 218 -4.67 7.65 -19.19
C LEU A 218 -5.32 6.26 -19.11
N PHE A 219 -6.12 6.01 -18.09
CA PHE A 219 -6.83 4.75 -17.91
C PHE A 219 -7.88 4.53 -19.00
N SER A 220 -8.76 5.50 -19.22
CA SER A 220 -9.88 5.39 -20.18
C SER A 220 -9.43 5.27 -21.63
N ASN A 221 -8.26 5.80 -21.97
CA ASN A 221 -7.68 5.71 -23.30
C ASN A 221 -6.63 4.59 -23.46
N HIS A 222 -6.53 3.68 -22.48
CA HIS A 222 -5.57 2.55 -22.49
C HIS A 222 -4.11 2.98 -22.65
N LEU A 223 -3.75 4.18 -22.19
CA LEU A 223 -2.41 4.74 -22.29
C LEU A 223 -1.46 4.27 -21.17
N LEU A 224 -1.98 3.48 -20.21
CA LEU A 224 -1.18 2.84 -19.16
C LEU A 224 -0.62 1.47 -19.60
N ASN A 225 -1.02 0.98 -20.77
CA ASN A 225 -0.52 -0.27 -21.31
C ASN A 225 0.74 -0.02 -22.16
N GLU A 226 1.70 -0.94 -22.09
CA GLU A 226 2.79 -0.96 -23.06
C GLU A 226 2.22 -1.22 -24.47
N LYS A 227 2.77 -0.51 -25.45
CA LYS A 227 2.45 -0.73 -26.88
C LYS A 227 3.37 -1.77 -27.46
#